data_d0fe8b27013f7699dcef317b8065fae5
#
_entry.id   d0fe8b27013f7699dcef317b8065fae5
#
_cell.length_a   1.000
_cell.length_b   1.000
_cell.length_c   1.000
_cell.angle_alpha   90.00
_cell.angle_beta   90.00
_cell.angle_gamma   90.00
#
_symmetry.space_group_name_H-M   'P 1'
#
loop_
_entity.id
_entity.type
_entity.pdbx_description
1 polymer ?
#
loop_
_entity_poly.entity_id
_entity_poly.type
_entity_poly.pdbx_seq_one_letter_code
_entity_poly.pdbx_strand_id
1 'polypeptide(L)'
;MYPSVTSDKAILQASRTLLQEQGWTALNIRSVAAACGVSVGSIYNRFGSKSQLVAATVESIWQEIFCLPQDPGAFADLLSCVAWLFQRLGGSRQTYPGFLSVHALCFSQEELDAGQRRMERSWAHIKQFLLAVLAQDPQVRPGTFHEGFSAEDFVDLLFSLLLAALLRKDAPCAPILALIRRTIY
;
A
#
# COMPACT_ATOMS: atom_id res chain seq x y z
N MET A 1 16.12 -10.16 -34.10
CA MET A 1 15.42 -10.56 -32.88
C MET A 1 14.54 -9.38 -32.47
N TYR A 2 13.24 -9.44 -32.66
CA TYR A 2 12.33 -8.36 -32.25
C TYR A 2 12.29 -8.33 -30.73
N PRO A 3 12.44 -7.16 -30.08
CA PRO A 3 12.33 -7.07 -28.65
C PRO A 3 10.92 -7.52 -28.23
N SER A 4 10.86 -8.44 -27.29
CA SER A 4 9.58 -8.89 -26.74
C SER A 4 8.83 -7.65 -26.21
N VAL A 5 7.56 -7.51 -26.60
CA VAL A 5 6.69 -6.46 -26.08
C VAL A 5 6.49 -6.75 -24.59
N THR A 6 7.26 -6.08 -23.75
CA THR A 6 7.15 -6.23 -22.30
C THR A 6 5.92 -5.47 -21.82
N SER A 7 5.12 -6.09 -20.94
CA SER A 7 3.94 -5.44 -20.33
C SER A 7 4.34 -4.51 -19.19
N ASP A 8 3.47 -3.55 -18.85
CA ASP A 8 3.65 -2.68 -17.67
C ASP A 8 3.82 -3.51 -16.40
N LYS A 9 3.05 -4.60 -16.28
CA LYS A 9 3.18 -5.55 -15.17
C LYS A 9 4.58 -6.16 -15.08
N ALA A 10 5.18 -6.54 -16.20
CA ALA A 10 6.54 -7.10 -16.23
C ALA A 10 7.60 -6.05 -15.88
N ILE A 11 7.44 -4.80 -16.35
CA ILE A 11 8.33 -3.69 -15.99
C ILE A 11 8.26 -3.39 -14.49
N LEU A 12 7.04 -3.31 -13.93
CA LEU A 12 6.85 -3.07 -12.50
C LEU A 12 7.38 -4.23 -11.64
N GLN A 13 7.25 -5.48 -12.12
CA GLN A 13 7.85 -6.62 -11.45
C GLN A 13 9.38 -6.52 -11.44
N ALA A 14 10.02 -6.22 -12.57
CA ALA A 14 11.47 -6.02 -12.65
C ALA A 14 11.93 -4.85 -11.76
N SER A 15 11.16 -3.78 -11.71
CA SER A 15 11.41 -2.62 -10.83
C SER A 15 11.38 -3.02 -9.35
N ARG A 16 10.40 -3.82 -8.93
CA ARG A 16 10.32 -4.34 -7.55
C ARG A 16 11.50 -5.26 -7.21
N THR A 17 11.86 -6.15 -8.12
CA THR A 17 13.02 -7.04 -7.93
C THR A 17 14.32 -6.24 -7.76
N LEU A 18 14.54 -5.23 -8.60
CA LEU A 18 15.70 -4.33 -8.46
C LEU A 18 15.71 -3.62 -7.11
N LEU A 19 14.54 -3.17 -6.63
CA LEU A 19 14.39 -2.56 -5.32
C LEU A 19 14.74 -3.51 -4.17
N GLN A 20 14.27 -4.75 -4.23
CA GLN A 20 14.52 -5.78 -3.23
C GLN A 20 15.99 -6.15 -3.15
N GLU A 21 16.65 -6.30 -4.29
CA GLU A 21 18.03 -6.77 -4.37
C GLU A 21 19.07 -5.67 -4.17
N GLN A 22 18.81 -4.46 -4.68
CA GLN A 22 19.82 -3.41 -4.81
C GLN A 22 19.40 -2.07 -4.17
N GLY A 23 18.17 -2.00 -3.67
CA GLY A 23 17.63 -0.80 -3.03
C GLY A 23 17.21 0.32 -4.00
N TRP A 24 16.79 1.45 -3.42
CA TRP A 24 16.15 2.54 -4.15
C TRP A 24 17.05 3.24 -5.17
N THR A 25 18.34 3.28 -4.93
CA THR A 25 19.33 3.91 -5.85
C THR A 25 19.44 3.17 -7.18
N ALA A 26 19.13 1.87 -7.19
CA ALA A 26 19.13 1.06 -8.39
C ALA A 26 17.89 1.31 -9.28
N LEU A 27 16.81 1.88 -8.73
CA LEU A 27 15.57 2.13 -9.47
C LEU A 27 15.72 3.35 -10.38
N ASN A 28 16.11 3.11 -11.62
CA ASN A 28 16.19 4.11 -12.68
C ASN A 28 15.83 3.50 -14.03
N ILE A 29 15.53 4.37 -15.01
CA ILE A 29 15.07 3.95 -16.35
C ILE A 29 16.03 2.96 -17.02
N ARG A 30 17.36 3.19 -16.91
CA ARG A 30 18.39 2.36 -17.56
C ARG A 30 18.46 0.96 -16.93
N SER A 31 18.48 0.90 -15.59
CA SER A 31 18.52 -0.36 -14.85
C SER A 31 17.28 -1.21 -15.13
N VAL A 32 16.10 -0.58 -15.13
CA VAL A 32 14.83 -1.26 -15.42
C VAL A 32 14.77 -1.74 -16.87
N ALA A 33 15.22 -0.92 -17.84
CA ALA A 33 15.29 -1.31 -19.24
C ALA A 33 16.22 -2.51 -19.44
N ALA A 34 17.41 -2.51 -18.80
CA ALA A 34 18.35 -3.62 -18.83
C ALA A 34 17.75 -4.89 -18.19
N ALA A 35 17.10 -4.79 -17.03
CA ALA A 35 16.45 -5.92 -16.37
C ALA A 35 15.31 -6.53 -17.20
N CYS A 36 14.61 -5.71 -17.98
CA CYS A 36 13.53 -6.15 -18.86
C CYS A 36 14.01 -6.62 -20.26
N GLY A 37 15.29 -6.41 -20.60
CA GLY A 37 15.81 -6.69 -21.94
C GLY A 37 15.20 -5.82 -23.03
N VAL A 38 14.81 -4.57 -22.72
CA VAL A 38 14.20 -3.62 -23.65
C VAL A 38 15.03 -2.35 -23.78
N SER A 39 14.71 -1.50 -24.78
CA SER A 39 15.35 -0.20 -24.93
C SER A 39 14.90 0.79 -23.85
N VAL A 40 15.76 1.73 -23.51
CA VAL A 40 15.44 2.87 -22.64
C VAL A 40 14.23 3.66 -23.16
N GLY A 41 14.13 3.83 -24.49
CA GLY A 41 12.99 4.46 -25.16
C GLY A 41 11.68 3.72 -24.91
N SER A 42 11.70 2.38 -24.82
CA SER A 42 10.50 1.58 -24.52
C SER A 42 9.95 1.90 -23.11
N ILE A 43 10.81 2.11 -22.13
CA ILE A 43 10.39 2.50 -20.78
C ILE A 43 9.83 3.92 -20.77
N TYR A 44 10.52 4.88 -21.45
CA TYR A 44 10.01 6.25 -21.55
C TYR A 44 8.66 6.35 -22.25
N ASN A 45 8.44 5.57 -23.31
CA ASN A 45 7.14 5.57 -24.02
C ASN A 45 5.98 5.08 -23.14
N ARG A 46 6.25 4.24 -22.12
CA ARG A 46 5.22 3.71 -21.23
C ARG A 46 5.00 4.54 -19.97
N PHE A 47 6.07 5.03 -19.37
CA PHE A 47 6.01 5.71 -18.08
C PHE A 47 6.31 7.22 -18.18
N GLY A 48 6.72 7.71 -19.33
CA GLY A 48 6.96 9.14 -19.57
C GLY A 48 8.21 9.70 -18.89
N SER A 49 8.41 9.42 -17.61
CA SER A 49 9.54 9.93 -16.82
C SER A 49 10.02 8.92 -15.77
N LYS A 50 11.22 9.19 -15.20
CA LYS A 50 11.73 8.42 -14.05
C LYS A 50 10.75 8.51 -12.86
N SER A 51 10.23 9.70 -12.58
CA SER A 51 9.31 9.92 -11.46
C SER A 51 8.01 9.14 -11.63
N GLN A 52 7.47 9.08 -12.83
CA GLN A 52 6.27 8.28 -13.12
C GLN A 52 6.53 6.78 -13.00
N LEU A 53 7.70 6.28 -13.43
CA LEU A 53 8.10 4.89 -13.20
C LEU A 53 8.22 4.58 -11.70
N VAL A 54 8.86 5.46 -10.92
CA VAL A 54 8.98 5.32 -9.46
C VAL A 54 7.60 5.32 -8.82
N ALA A 55 6.73 6.27 -9.16
CA ALA A 55 5.37 6.34 -8.63
C ALA A 55 4.54 5.08 -8.93
N ALA A 56 4.60 4.58 -10.17
CA ALA A 56 3.93 3.33 -10.54
C ALA A 56 4.52 2.11 -9.82
N THR A 57 5.84 2.09 -9.60
CA THR A 57 6.49 1.02 -8.83
C THR A 57 6.04 1.05 -7.37
N VAL A 58 5.99 2.22 -6.75
CA VAL A 58 5.47 2.43 -5.39
C VAL A 58 4.02 1.96 -5.28
N GLU A 59 3.16 2.36 -6.21
CA GLU A 59 1.76 1.91 -6.27
C GLU A 59 1.68 0.38 -6.38
N SER A 60 2.53 -0.24 -7.21
CA SER A 60 2.56 -1.70 -7.36
C SER A 60 3.03 -2.43 -6.10
N ILE A 61 3.90 -1.82 -5.29
CA ILE A 61 4.31 -2.34 -3.98
C ILE A 61 3.13 -2.27 -3.00
N TRP A 62 2.40 -1.15 -2.96
CA TRP A 62 1.20 -1.04 -2.14
C TRP A 62 0.16 -2.09 -2.49
N GLN A 63 -0.10 -2.31 -3.79
CA GLN A 63 -1.02 -3.36 -4.26
C GLN A 63 -0.55 -4.77 -3.85
N GLU A 64 0.75 -5.03 -3.81
CA GLU A 64 1.30 -6.30 -3.35
C GLU A 64 1.17 -6.47 -1.83
N ILE A 65 1.51 -5.43 -1.06
CA ILE A 65 1.39 -5.43 0.40
C ILE A 65 -0.07 -5.64 0.82
N PHE A 66 -0.98 -4.87 0.21
CA PHE A 66 -2.41 -4.91 0.47
C PHE A 66 -3.16 -5.77 -0.57
N CYS A 67 -2.62 -6.92 -0.92
CA CYS A 67 -3.35 -7.91 -1.69
C CYS A 67 -4.48 -8.47 -0.81
N LEU A 68 -5.59 -7.71 -0.73
CA LEU A 68 -6.75 -8.03 0.10
C LEU A 68 -7.48 -9.26 -0.46
N PRO A 69 -8.06 -10.11 0.39
CA PRO A 69 -9.02 -11.11 -0.06
C PRO A 69 -10.15 -10.46 -0.86
N GLN A 70 -10.72 -11.18 -1.81
CA GLN A 70 -11.88 -10.68 -2.56
C GLN A 70 -13.14 -10.61 -1.70
N ASP A 71 -13.25 -11.51 -0.73
CA ASP A 71 -14.38 -11.62 0.17
C ASP A 71 -14.01 -11.06 1.55
N PRO A 72 -14.70 -10.00 2.04
CA PRO A 72 -14.56 -9.51 3.41
C PRO A 72 -14.86 -10.56 4.47
N GLY A 73 -15.74 -11.53 4.17
CA GLY A 73 -16.08 -12.67 5.03
C GLY A 73 -14.92 -13.65 5.28
N ALA A 74 -13.76 -13.45 4.65
CA ALA A 74 -12.53 -14.17 4.99
C ALA A 74 -12.04 -13.86 6.42
N PHE A 75 -12.54 -12.79 7.05
CA PHE A 75 -12.23 -12.42 8.42
C PHE A 75 -13.45 -12.60 9.33
N ALA A 76 -13.24 -13.20 10.49
CA ALA A 76 -14.30 -13.40 11.48
C ALA A 76 -14.79 -12.09 12.12
N ASP A 77 -13.89 -11.11 12.22
CA ASP A 77 -14.10 -9.81 12.87
C ASP A 77 -13.09 -8.77 12.37
N LEU A 78 -13.30 -7.52 12.74
CA LEU A 78 -12.39 -6.44 12.40
C LEU A 78 -11.00 -6.58 13.05
N LEU A 79 -10.93 -7.17 14.25
CA LEU A 79 -9.66 -7.37 14.95
C LEU A 79 -8.75 -8.33 14.18
N SER A 80 -9.28 -9.43 13.67
CA SER A 80 -8.52 -10.39 12.86
C SER A 80 -8.06 -9.79 11.55
N CYS A 81 -8.89 -8.97 10.90
CA CYS A 81 -8.52 -8.23 9.69
C CYS A 81 -7.38 -7.25 9.96
N VAL A 82 -7.48 -6.45 11.01
CA VAL A 82 -6.44 -5.47 11.37
C VAL A 82 -5.14 -6.15 11.78
N ALA A 83 -5.19 -7.24 12.53
CA ALA A 83 -3.99 -8.03 12.88
C ALA A 83 -3.30 -8.58 11.64
N TRP A 84 -4.07 -9.10 10.68
CA TRP A 84 -3.54 -9.59 9.41
C TRP A 84 -2.90 -8.47 8.58
N LEU A 85 -3.56 -7.31 8.46
CA LEU A 85 -3.00 -6.13 7.78
C LEU A 85 -1.66 -5.73 8.42
N PHE A 86 -1.63 -5.70 9.75
CA PHE A 86 -0.42 -5.33 10.50
C PHE A 86 0.74 -6.29 10.25
N GLN A 87 0.46 -7.58 10.20
CA GLN A 87 1.46 -8.62 9.90
C GLN A 87 2.01 -8.45 8.46
N ARG A 88 1.14 -8.20 7.48
CA ARG A 88 1.57 -7.97 6.10
C ARG A 88 2.43 -6.71 5.97
N LEU A 89 2.04 -5.64 6.64
CA LEU A 89 2.80 -4.39 6.70
C LEU A 89 4.17 -4.57 7.37
N GLY A 90 4.24 -5.35 8.45
CA GLY A 90 5.50 -5.70 9.11
C GLY A 90 6.44 -6.45 8.18
N GLY A 91 5.93 -7.43 7.43
CA GLY A 91 6.70 -8.20 6.45
C GLY A 91 7.24 -7.35 5.29
N SER A 92 6.50 -6.32 4.88
CA SER A 92 6.92 -5.45 3.78
C SER A 92 8.22 -4.68 4.04
N ARG A 93 8.56 -4.42 5.30
CA ARG A 93 9.83 -3.75 5.69
C ARG A 93 11.05 -4.59 5.36
N GLN A 94 10.94 -5.90 5.49
CA GLN A 94 12.03 -6.83 5.14
C GLN A 94 12.13 -6.97 3.62
N THR A 95 10.98 -7.03 2.94
CA THR A 95 10.91 -7.20 1.49
C THR A 95 11.32 -5.93 0.74
N TYR A 96 10.94 -4.74 1.26
CA TYR A 96 11.22 -3.44 0.63
C TYR A 96 11.87 -2.47 1.64
N PRO A 97 13.17 -2.62 1.95
CA PRO A 97 13.86 -1.75 2.90
C PRO A 97 13.78 -0.28 2.48
N GLY A 98 13.43 0.59 3.42
CA GLY A 98 13.32 2.03 3.15
C GLY A 98 12.08 2.48 2.36
N PHE A 99 11.18 1.57 2.01
CA PHE A 99 9.96 1.88 1.25
C PHE A 99 9.15 3.04 1.83
N LEU A 100 8.95 3.04 3.14
CA LEU A 100 8.18 4.10 3.83
C LEU A 100 8.95 5.43 3.92
N SER A 101 10.27 5.38 3.97
CA SER A 101 11.11 6.59 4.04
C SER A 101 11.20 7.30 2.69
N VAL A 102 11.22 6.55 1.59
CA VAL A 102 11.28 7.08 0.23
C VAL A 102 9.97 7.76 -0.17
N HIS A 103 8.87 7.33 0.40
CA HIS A 103 7.56 7.92 0.16
C HIS A 103 7.47 9.41 0.51
N ALA A 104 8.27 9.83 1.48
CA ALA A 104 8.34 11.23 1.91
C ALA A 104 9.36 12.07 1.12
N LEU A 105 10.23 11.44 0.32
CA LEU A 105 11.42 12.10 -0.24
C LEU A 105 11.45 12.19 -1.77
N CYS A 106 10.56 11.52 -2.51
CA CYS A 106 10.75 11.30 -3.94
C CYS A 106 9.96 12.19 -4.89
N PHE A 107 9.21 13.18 -4.42
CA PHE A 107 8.34 13.94 -5.30
C PHE A 107 8.64 15.44 -5.25
N SER A 108 8.81 16.07 -6.44
CA SER A 108 8.63 17.51 -6.61
C SER A 108 7.19 17.91 -6.25
N GLN A 109 6.93 19.20 -5.98
CA GLN A 109 5.59 19.66 -5.53
C GLN A 109 4.47 19.21 -6.48
N GLU A 110 4.69 19.26 -7.81
CA GLU A 110 3.72 18.81 -8.82
C GLU A 110 3.59 17.28 -8.93
N GLU A 111 4.69 16.55 -8.67
CA GLU A 111 4.72 15.09 -8.63
C GLU A 111 4.12 14.53 -7.34
N LEU A 112 4.18 15.30 -6.23
CA LEU A 112 3.50 15.02 -4.97
C LEU A 112 1.98 14.88 -5.19
N ASP A 113 1.36 15.82 -5.92
CA ASP A 113 -0.09 15.83 -6.13
C ASP A 113 -0.57 14.63 -6.98
N ALA A 114 0.19 14.23 -7.99
CA ALA A 114 -0.17 13.07 -8.81
C ALA A 114 0.08 11.74 -8.06
N GLY A 115 1.16 11.65 -7.32
CA GLY A 115 1.49 10.52 -6.45
C GLY A 115 0.49 10.38 -5.29
N GLN A 116 0.11 11.48 -4.68
CA GLN A 116 -0.87 11.53 -3.60
C GLN A 116 -2.25 11.06 -4.08
N ARG A 117 -2.74 11.54 -5.22
CA ARG A 117 -4.01 11.06 -5.82
C ARG A 117 -4.02 9.58 -6.16
N ARG A 118 -2.89 9.00 -6.59
CA ARG A 118 -2.76 7.55 -6.81
C ARG A 118 -2.83 6.78 -5.50
N MET A 119 -2.14 7.28 -4.50
CA MET A 119 -2.12 6.71 -3.17
C MET A 119 -3.50 6.74 -2.51
N GLU A 120 -4.20 7.88 -2.58
CA GLU A 120 -5.55 8.05 -2.06
C GLU A 120 -6.53 7.03 -2.64
N ARG A 121 -6.39 6.69 -3.93
CA ARG A 121 -7.21 5.62 -4.55
C ARG A 121 -6.91 4.24 -3.98
N SER A 122 -5.63 3.92 -3.78
CA SER A 122 -5.24 2.65 -3.16
C SER A 122 -5.70 2.57 -1.70
N TRP A 123 -5.63 3.68 -0.96
CA TRP A 123 -6.10 3.79 0.41
C TRP A 123 -7.62 3.72 0.51
N ALA A 124 -8.34 4.34 -0.42
CA ALA A 124 -9.79 4.24 -0.49
C ALA A 124 -10.26 2.78 -0.62
N HIS A 125 -9.56 1.98 -1.43
CA HIS A 125 -9.86 0.55 -1.56
C HIS A 125 -9.67 -0.22 -0.24
N ILE A 126 -8.59 0.07 0.51
CA ILE A 126 -8.35 -0.56 1.81
C ILE A 126 -9.42 -0.15 2.82
N LYS A 127 -9.77 1.14 2.87
CA LYS A 127 -10.80 1.66 3.76
C LYS A 127 -12.17 1.05 3.45
N GLN A 128 -12.54 0.93 2.17
CA GLN A 128 -13.77 0.27 1.75
C GLN A 128 -13.81 -1.20 2.18
N PHE A 129 -12.68 -1.91 2.07
CA PHE A 129 -12.59 -3.28 2.55
C PHE A 129 -12.77 -3.38 4.07
N LEU A 130 -12.12 -2.50 4.85
CA LEU A 130 -12.29 -2.43 6.30
C LEU A 130 -13.74 -2.13 6.69
N LEU A 131 -14.40 -1.21 5.99
CA LEU A 131 -15.83 -0.93 6.17
C LEU A 131 -16.70 -2.16 5.89
N ALA A 132 -16.40 -2.90 4.83
CA ALA A 132 -17.13 -4.10 4.50
C ALA A 132 -16.95 -5.22 5.55
N VAL A 133 -15.74 -5.39 6.10
CA VAL A 133 -15.49 -6.31 7.22
C VAL A 133 -16.24 -5.85 8.46
N LEU A 134 -16.18 -4.55 8.80
CA LEU A 134 -16.87 -3.96 9.94
C LEU A 134 -18.38 -4.14 9.86
N ALA A 135 -18.97 -3.98 8.68
CA ALA A 135 -20.42 -4.12 8.46
C ALA A 135 -20.91 -5.57 8.64
N GLN A 136 -20.02 -6.57 8.50
CA GLN A 136 -20.33 -7.99 8.69
C GLN A 136 -19.95 -8.50 10.07
N ASP A 137 -19.30 -7.69 10.90
CA ASP A 137 -18.81 -8.09 12.22
C ASP A 137 -19.94 -8.14 13.25
N PRO A 138 -20.37 -9.35 13.68
CA PRO A 138 -21.51 -9.50 14.59
C PRO A 138 -21.19 -9.10 16.04
N GLN A 139 -19.94 -8.87 16.37
CA GLN A 139 -19.50 -8.52 17.73
C GLN A 139 -19.56 -7.02 18.01
N VAL A 140 -19.76 -6.19 16.96
CA VAL A 140 -19.89 -4.74 17.13
C VAL A 140 -21.11 -4.42 17.97
N ARG A 141 -20.90 -3.64 19.05
CA ARG A 141 -22.00 -3.25 19.94
C ARG A 141 -23.05 -2.40 19.21
N PRO A 142 -24.34 -2.68 19.38
CA PRO A 142 -25.40 -1.84 18.84
C PRO A 142 -25.26 -0.37 19.32
N GLY A 143 -25.47 0.57 18.42
CA GLY A 143 -25.38 2.01 18.73
C GLY A 143 -23.98 2.57 18.85
N THR A 144 -22.94 1.80 18.55
CA THR A 144 -21.55 2.29 18.51
C THR A 144 -21.37 3.43 17.50
N PHE A 145 -21.98 3.29 16.33
CA PHE A 145 -21.94 4.31 15.29
C PHE A 145 -23.22 5.13 15.29
N HIS A 146 -23.09 6.45 15.19
CA HIS A 146 -24.17 7.42 15.26
C HIS A 146 -23.77 8.71 14.48
N GLU A 147 -24.65 9.70 14.39
CA GLU A 147 -24.46 10.92 13.59
C GLU A 147 -23.16 11.69 13.92
N GLY A 148 -22.70 11.65 15.16
CA GLY A 148 -21.44 12.29 15.59
C GLY A 148 -20.19 11.41 15.48
N PHE A 149 -20.33 10.13 15.14
CA PHE A 149 -19.23 9.19 15.00
C PHE A 149 -19.64 8.03 14.10
N SER A 150 -19.38 8.16 12.81
CA SER A 150 -19.76 7.17 11.81
C SER A 150 -18.77 5.99 11.72
N ALA A 151 -19.15 4.92 11.05
CA ALA A 151 -18.25 3.80 10.74
C ALA A 151 -17.11 4.27 9.82
N GLU A 152 -17.38 5.19 8.92
CA GLU A 152 -16.42 5.81 8.03
C GLU A 152 -15.39 6.62 8.82
N ASP A 153 -15.80 7.46 9.76
CA ASP A 153 -14.90 8.22 10.64
C ASP A 153 -13.99 7.28 11.43
N PHE A 154 -14.57 6.21 11.97
CA PHE A 154 -13.80 5.21 12.71
C PHE A 154 -12.76 4.52 11.83
N VAL A 155 -13.12 4.10 10.62
CA VAL A 155 -12.19 3.46 9.68
C VAL A 155 -11.10 4.45 9.23
N ASP A 156 -11.41 5.71 9.02
CA ASP A 156 -10.44 6.74 8.67
C ASP A 156 -9.41 6.97 9.78
N LEU A 157 -9.86 7.04 11.03
CA LEU A 157 -8.98 7.11 12.20
C LEU A 157 -8.14 5.86 12.36
N LEU A 158 -8.74 4.68 12.23
CA LEU A 158 -8.06 3.40 12.30
C LEU A 158 -6.97 3.30 11.23
N PHE A 159 -7.29 3.66 10.00
CA PHE A 159 -6.34 3.65 8.89
C PHE A 159 -5.17 4.62 9.14
N SER A 160 -5.44 5.80 9.68
CA SER A 160 -4.42 6.76 10.08
C SER A 160 -3.49 6.21 11.16
N LEU A 161 -4.04 5.48 12.14
CA LEU A 161 -3.24 4.79 13.16
C LEU A 161 -2.37 3.68 12.58
N LEU A 162 -2.90 2.90 11.62
CA LEU A 162 -2.13 1.89 10.90
C LEU A 162 -0.96 2.51 10.13
N LEU A 163 -1.19 3.60 9.42
CA LEU A 163 -0.13 4.34 8.71
C LEU A 163 0.91 4.91 9.69
N ALA A 164 0.48 5.51 10.80
CA ALA A 164 1.39 6.03 11.82
C ALA A 164 2.25 4.92 12.44
N ALA A 165 1.68 3.73 12.66
CA ALA A 165 2.40 2.58 13.15
C ALA A 165 3.43 2.06 12.14
N LEU A 166 3.16 2.18 10.83
CA LEU A 166 4.11 1.85 9.77
C LEU A 166 5.36 2.72 9.78
N LEU A 167 5.22 4.00 10.12
CA LEU A 167 6.35 4.93 10.20
C LEU A 167 7.26 4.63 11.41
N ARG A 168 6.75 3.96 12.41
CA ARG A 168 7.50 3.60 13.63
C ARG A 168 8.10 2.20 13.49
N LYS A 169 9.43 2.07 13.67
CA LYS A 169 10.16 0.80 13.47
C LYS A 169 9.61 -0.36 14.30
N ASP A 170 9.14 -0.10 15.52
CA ASP A 170 8.78 -1.11 16.53
C ASP A 170 7.37 -0.85 17.10
N ALA A 171 6.43 -0.37 16.30
CA ALA A 171 5.08 -0.15 16.79
C ALA A 171 4.35 -1.50 16.94
N PRO A 172 3.95 -1.89 18.15
CA PRO A 172 3.20 -3.13 18.34
C PRO A 172 1.75 -2.97 17.85
N CYS A 173 1.18 -4.04 17.31
CA CYS A 173 -0.23 -4.07 16.93
C CYS A 173 -1.19 -4.03 18.15
N ALA A 174 -0.75 -4.58 19.27
CA ALA A 174 -1.58 -4.77 20.46
C ALA A 174 -2.32 -3.52 20.95
N PRO A 175 -1.72 -2.30 21.03
CA PRO A 175 -2.44 -1.09 21.43
C PRO A 175 -3.57 -0.71 20.47
N ILE A 176 -3.39 -0.91 19.16
CA ILE A 176 -4.43 -0.62 18.16
C ILE A 176 -5.58 -1.61 18.33
N LEU A 177 -5.29 -2.90 18.49
CA LEU A 177 -6.32 -3.91 18.76
C LEU A 177 -7.06 -3.65 20.07
N ALA A 178 -6.35 -3.21 21.11
CA ALA A 178 -6.96 -2.84 22.39
C ALA A 178 -7.87 -1.61 22.25
N LEU A 179 -7.49 -0.61 21.44
CA LEU A 179 -8.32 0.54 21.12
C LEU A 179 -9.61 0.13 20.41
N ILE A 180 -9.49 -0.68 19.35
CA ILE A 180 -10.64 -1.21 18.62
C ILE A 180 -11.59 -1.93 19.57
N ARG A 181 -11.04 -2.85 20.38
CA ARG A 181 -11.85 -3.65 21.33
C ARG A 181 -12.62 -2.78 22.33
N ARG A 182 -12.02 -1.71 22.81
CA ARG A 182 -12.69 -0.78 23.76
C ARG A 182 -13.70 0.15 23.09
N THR A 183 -13.52 0.44 21.82
CA THR A 183 -14.36 1.40 21.09
C THR A 183 -15.61 0.75 20.54
N ILE A 184 -15.49 -0.44 19.93
CA ILE A 184 -16.60 -1.03 19.17
C ILE A 184 -17.13 -2.35 19.72
N TYR A 185 -16.39 -3.04 20.62
CA TYR A 185 -16.78 -4.27 21.33
C TYR A 185 -16.98 -3.96 22.82
#